data_561cb00ff8147ab1e5276133f1e1066a
#
_entry.id   561cb00ff8147ab1e5276133f1e1066a
#
_cell.length_a   1.000
_cell.length_b   1.000
_cell.length_c   1.000
_cell.angle_alpha   90.00
_cell.angle_beta   90.00
_cell.angle_gamma   90.00
#
_symmetry.space_group_name_H-M   'P 1'
#
loop_
_entity.id
_entity.type
_entity.pdbx_description
1 polymer ?
#
loop_
_entity_poly.entity_id
_entity_poly.type
_entity_poly.pdbx_seq_one_letter_code
_entity_poly.pdbx_strand_id
1 'polypeptide(L)'
;MRQVFDLKHKNNSMKNIFLFLFSVTLLSSCVTSKVHEDLQTKYDVVTTENENLRKQAQQMEVDLKELEAKMKKASKDLKTMEGDTIELGYELRRMKKNYADLNRQYEYLLNNNSTMLADNARQNKALLERLEALQEELEIKEDSLSTETAKLGLYQDELYKKSKRLVQLEQVISEQDSIMNYVQTKLSSALMGFEGKGLTIEKRNGKVYVSLENSLLFASGSWEVSSKGKMALDNLSKVLGENPDIKVLVEGHTDTDAYRGSGQVKDNWDLSVMRATSVVKILTEDKNVIGANVTAAGKSFLVPIATNDTKEGKAANRRIEIILTPDLEGLYDVVE
;
A
#
# COMPACT_ATOMS: atom_id res chain seq x y z
N MET A 1 2.13 48.55 4.87
CA MET A 1 3.35 49.30 5.16
C MET A 1 4.52 48.31 5.10
N ARG A 2 5.27 48.30 4.01
CA ARG A 2 6.65 48.85 3.83
C ARG A 2 7.63 48.22 4.82
N GLN A 3 8.71 47.56 4.42
CA GLN A 3 9.78 47.73 3.42
C GLN A 3 10.49 46.36 3.33
N VAL A 4 10.81 45.71 2.25
CA VAL A 4 11.89 45.88 1.27
C VAL A 4 13.22 46.35 1.89
N PHE A 5 14.20 45.45 1.89
CA PHE A 5 15.59 45.83 1.64
C PHE A 5 16.37 44.71 0.96
N ASP A 6 16.93 45.07 -0.14
CA ASP A 6 17.94 44.44 -1.01
C ASP A 6 19.26 44.19 -0.28
N LEU A 7 19.92 43.10 -0.59
CA LEU A 7 21.39 43.05 -0.57
C LEU A 7 21.89 42.13 -1.68
N LYS A 8 22.18 42.78 -2.76
CA LYS A 8 22.98 42.28 -3.88
C LYS A 8 24.44 42.67 -3.66
N HIS A 9 25.34 41.80 -4.02
CA HIS A 9 26.79 41.96 -4.21
C HIS A 9 27.71 41.39 -3.13
N LYS A 10 28.25 40.24 -3.39
CA LYS A 10 29.70 39.99 -3.52
C LYS A 10 30.01 38.50 -3.44
N ASN A 11 30.23 37.84 -4.52
CA ASN A 11 31.35 36.89 -4.59
C ASN A 11 31.52 36.30 -6.01
N ASN A 12 32.31 37.01 -6.80
CA ASN A 12 32.67 36.54 -8.14
C ASN A 12 34.09 35.95 -8.21
N SER A 13 34.71 35.64 -7.06
CA SER A 13 36.11 35.15 -7.04
C SER A 13 36.25 33.66 -6.70
N MET A 14 35.22 33.00 -6.18
CA MET A 14 35.31 31.57 -5.79
C MET A 14 34.76 30.61 -6.84
N LYS A 15 34.14 31.12 -7.88
CA LYS A 15 33.56 30.28 -8.97
C LYS A 15 34.59 29.67 -9.90
N ASN A 16 35.74 30.30 -10.06
CA ASN A 16 36.74 29.85 -11.03
C ASN A 16 37.68 28.76 -10.53
N ILE A 17 37.82 28.61 -9.21
CA ILE A 17 38.63 27.52 -8.63
C ILE A 17 37.81 26.23 -8.54
N PHE A 18 36.50 26.33 -8.30
CA PHE A 18 35.63 25.16 -8.26
C PHE A 18 35.34 24.56 -9.64
N LEU A 19 35.36 25.38 -10.69
CA LEU A 19 35.16 24.93 -12.08
C LEU A 19 36.35 24.14 -12.61
N PHE A 20 37.56 24.39 -12.14
CA PHE A 20 38.78 23.70 -12.58
C PHE A 20 39.00 22.37 -11.82
N LEU A 21 38.54 22.25 -10.57
CA LEU A 21 38.56 20.98 -9.85
C LEU A 21 37.45 20.04 -10.30
N PHE A 22 36.33 20.57 -10.79
CA PHE A 22 35.21 19.77 -11.32
C PHE A 22 35.49 19.20 -12.72
N SER A 23 36.40 19.80 -13.45
CA SER A 23 36.81 19.34 -14.81
C SER A 23 37.77 18.13 -14.78
N VAL A 24 38.48 17.89 -13.68
CA VAL A 24 39.45 16.78 -13.60
C VAL A 24 38.84 15.50 -13.08
N THR A 25 37.65 15.57 -12.40
CA THR A 25 36.96 14.40 -11.88
C THR A 25 35.99 13.73 -12.87
N LEU A 26 35.82 14.30 -14.08
CA LEU A 26 34.88 13.77 -15.07
C LEU A 26 35.48 12.73 -16.03
N LEU A 27 36.75 12.33 -15.85
CA LEU A 27 37.42 11.42 -16.78
C LEU A 27 37.73 10.02 -16.24
N SER A 28 37.19 9.62 -15.10
CA SER A 28 37.47 8.28 -14.55
C SER A 28 36.22 7.48 -14.12
N SER A 29 35.09 7.69 -14.78
CA SER A 29 33.89 6.96 -14.49
C SER A 29 33.31 6.32 -15.74
N CYS A 30 33.95 5.27 -16.21
CA CYS A 30 33.34 4.36 -17.19
C CYS A 30 32.72 3.15 -16.47
N VAL A 31 31.51 3.31 -15.99
CA VAL A 31 30.65 2.14 -15.70
C VAL A 31 30.06 1.68 -17.02
N THR A 32 30.14 0.39 -17.29
CA THR A 32 29.57 -0.17 -18.51
C THR A 32 28.04 -0.04 -18.49
N SER A 33 27.48 0.41 -19.62
CA SER A 33 26.04 0.62 -19.89
C SER A 33 25.12 -0.46 -19.34
N LYS A 34 25.57 -1.70 -19.33
CA LYS A 34 24.82 -2.88 -18.93
C LYS A 34 24.48 -2.96 -17.41
N VAL A 35 25.36 -2.47 -16.55
CA VAL A 35 25.13 -2.44 -15.08
C VAL A 35 24.12 -1.36 -14.73
N HIS A 36 24.11 -0.26 -15.47
CA HIS A 36 23.12 0.81 -15.29
C HIS A 36 21.71 0.35 -15.70
N GLU A 37 21.61 -0.39 -16.80
CA GLU A 37 20.35 -0.87 -17.37
C GLU A 37 19.67 -1.96 -16.49
N ASP A 38 20.44 -2.88 -15.91
CA ASP A 38 19.93 -3.91 -15.00
C ASP A 38 19.47 -3.30 -13.65
N LEU A 39 20.13 -2.27 -13.18
CA LEU A 39 19.73 -1.57 -11.96
C LEU A 39 18.44 -0.75 -12.18
N GLN A 40 18.30 -0.14 -13.35
CA GLN A 40 17.12 0.64 -13.71
C GLN A 40 15.85 -0.26 -13.76
N THR A 41 15.93 -1.46 -14.33
CA THR A 41 14.80 -2.39 -14.42
C THR A 41 14.35 -2.91 -13.05
N LYS A 42 15.31 -3.17 -12.16
CA LYS A 42 14.97 -3.54 -10.76
C LYS A 42 14.29 -2.39 -10.01
N TYR A 43 14.73 -1.18 -10.24
CA TYR A 43 14.11 0.02 -9.67
C TYR A 43 12.64 0.17 -10.13
N ASP A 44 12.34 -0.06 -11.42
CA ASP A 44 10.99 0.09 -11.97
C ASP A 44 10.00 -0.96 -11.41
N VAL A 45 10.43 -2.20 -11.19
CA VAL A 45 9.56 -3.24 -10.58
C VAL A 45 9.27 -2.92 -9.11
N VAL A 46 10.28 -2.58 -8.30
CA VAL A 46 10.07 -2.18 -6.89
C VAL A 46 9.18 -0.93 -6.78
N THR A 47 9.30 0.00 -7.76
CA THR A 47 8.42 1.18 -7.80
C THR A 47 6.97 0.78 -8.06
N THR A 48 6.73 -0.14 -8.99
CA THR A 48 5.37 -0.60 -9.32
C THR A 48 4.72 -1.35 -8.14
N GLU A 49 5.50 -2.15 -7.40
CA GLU A 49 4.98 -2.87 -6.23
C GLU A 49 4.72 -1.94 -5.05
N ASN A 50 5.59 -0.92 -4.86
CA ASN A 50 5.35 0.12 -3.86
C ASN A 50 4.10 0.96 -4.19
N GLU A 51 3.84 1.24 -5.48
CA GLU A 51 2.60 1.89 -5.91
C GLU A 51 1.37 1.00 -5.64
N ASN A 52 1.49 -0.30 -5.87
CA ASN A 52 0.40 -1.24 -5.56
C ASN A 52 0.12 -1.33 -4.06
N LEU A 53 1.17 -1.44 -3.24
CA LEU A 53 1.03 -1.43 -1.78
C LEU A 53 0.45 -0.10 -1.26
N ARG A 54 0.88 1.02 -1.85
CA ARG A 54 0.29 2.33 -1.54
C ARG A 54 -1.19 2.42 -1.93
N LYS A 55 -1.56 1.87 -3.09
CA LYS A 55 -2.98 1.81 -3.50
C LYS A 55 -3.80 0.95 -2.55
N GLN A 56 -3.26 -0.20 -2.11
CA GLN A 56 -3.93 -1.05 -1.11
C GLN A 56 -4.05 -0.34 0.23
N ALA A 57 -3.00 0.33 0.70
CA ALA A 57 -3.05 1.13 1.93
C ALA A 57 -4.07 2.29 1.81
N GLN A 58 -4.11 2.96 0.65
CA GLN A 58 -5.11 3.99 0.38
C GLN A 58 -6.53 3.42 0.34
N GLN A 59 -6.72 2.23 -0.24
CA GLN A 59 -8.03 1.59 -0.25
C GLN A 59 -8.49 1.24 1.17
N MET A 60 -7.60 0.67 1.98
CA MET A 60 -7.91 0.39 3.39
C MET A 60 -8.21 1.67 4.20
N GLU A 61 -7.51 2.78 3.91
CA GLU A 61 -7.84 4.06 4.54
C GLU A 61 -9.23 4.57 4.13
N VAL A 62 -9.62 4.35 2.87
CA VAL A 62 -10.97 4.67 2.39
C VAL A 62 -12.01 3.79 3.09
N ASP A 63 -11.76 2.48 3.16
CA ASP A 63 -12.64 1.53 3.84
C ASP A 63 -12.79 1.87 5.33
N LEU A 64 -11.68 2.25 6.00
CA LEU A 64 -11.71 2.70 7.39
C LEU A 64 -12.59 3.95 7.56
N LYS A 65 -12.40 4.96 6.70
CA LYS A 65 -13.22 6.19 6.72
C LYS A 65 -14.69 5.89 6.48
N GLU A 66 -14.99 4.95 5.57
CA GLU A 66 -16.37 4.50 5.33
C GLU A 66 -16.97 3.83 6.58
N LEU A 67 -16.19 2.98 7.24
CA LEU A 67 -16.62 2.30 8.44
C LEU A 67 -16.79 3.26 9.63
N GLU A 68 -15.87 4.22 9.78
CA GLU A 68 -16.00 5.32 10.76
C GLU A 68 -17.26 6.16 10.50
N ALA A 69 -17.56 6.44 9.23
CA ALA A 69 -18.78 7.13 8.85
C ALA A 69 -20.05 6.34 9.20
N LYS A 70 -20.04 5.02 8.95
CA LYS A 70 -21.14 4.10 9.35
C LYS A 70 -21.29 4.05 10.87
N MET A 71 -20.19 3.94 11.60
CA MET A 71 -20.21 3.96 13.06
C MET A 71 -20.73 5.28 13.62
N LYS A 72 -20.28 6.40 13.03
CA LYS A 72 -20.77 7.75 13.41
C LYS A 72 -22.27 7.90 13.15
N LYS A 73 -22.75 7.35 12.02
CA LYS A 73 -24.17 7.33 11.69
C LYS A 73 -24.96 6.48 12.72
N ALA A 74 -24.51 5.25 12.95
CA ALA A 74 -25.16 4.33 13.90
C ALA A 74 -25.16 4.91 15.33
N SER A 75 -24.05 5.53 15.74
CA SER A 75 -23.97 6.23 17.04
C SER A 75 -24.96 7.41 17.12
N LYS A 76 -25.13 8.15 16.00
CA LYS A 76 -26.14 9.23 15.94
C LYS A 76 -27.55 8.66 16.03
N ASP A 77 -27.82 7.58 15.30
CA ASP A 77 -29.12 6.91 15.30
C ASP A 77 -29.44 6.35 16.71
N LEU A 78 -28.44 5.72 17.36
CA LEU A 78 -28.56 5.27 18.76
C LEU A 78 -28.91 6.42 19.69
N LYS A 79 -28.20 7.55 19.59
CA LYS A 79 -28.46 8.73 20.42
C LYS A 79 -29.86 9.29 20.19
N THR A 80 -30.36 9.24 18.95
CA THR A 80 -31.74 9.62 18.64
C THR A 80 -32.74 8.67 19.28
N MET A 81 -32.50 7.35 19.15
CA MET A 81 -33.35 6.31 19.76
C MET A 81 -33.32 6.35 21.29
N GLU A 82 -32.14 6.66 21.90
CA GLU A 82 -32.05 6.92 23.34
C GLU A 82 -32.92 8.10 23.74
N GLY A 83 -32.88 9.19 22.95
CA GLY A 83 -33.75 10.36 23.14
C GLY A 83 -35.23 9.99 23.07
N ASP A 84 -35.62 9.25 22.03
CA ASP A 84 -36.98 8.76 21.85
C ASP A 84 -37.43 7.85 23.02
N THR A 85 -36.52 7.00 23.50
CA THR A 85 -36.78 6.11 24.65
C THR A 85 -36.99 6.90 25.94
N ILE A 86 -36.21 7.96 26.14
CA ILE A 86 -36.39 8.86 27.30
C ILE A 86 -37.72 9.60 27.19
N GLU A 87 -38.06 10.10 26.01
CA GLU A 87 -39.34 10.78 25.76
C GLU A 87 -40.53 9.85 26.03
N LEU A 88 -40.47 8.63 25.47
CA LEU A 88 -41.47 7.59 25.74
C LEU A 88 -41.54 7.21 27.23
N GLY A 89 -40.40 7.19 27.92
CA GLY A 89 -40.33 6.98 29.36
C GLY A 89 -41.02 8.11 30.15
N TYR A 90 -40.91 9.35 29.66
CA TYR A 90 -41.70 10.49 30.24
C TYR A 90 -43.20 10.36 29.94
N GLU A 91 -43.55 10.01 28.69
CA GLU A 91 -44.92 9.79 28.30
C GLU A 91 -45.55 8.63 29.11
N LEU A 92 -44.80 7.51 29.30
CA LEU A 92 -45.22 6.37 30.08
C LEU A 92 -45.47 6.76 31.58
N ARG A 93 -44.52 7.54 32.17
CA ARG A 93 -44.71 8.03 33.54
C ARG A 93 -45.92 8.94 33.65
N ARG A 94 -46.09 9.83 32.68
CA ARG A 94 -47.28 10.70 32.62
C ARG A 94 -48.56 9.89 32.48
N MET A 95 -48.50 8.84 31.64
CA MET A 95 -49.65 7.95 31.42
C MET A 95 -50.00 7.14 32.66
N LYS A 96 -48.97 6.58 33.36
CA LYS A 96 -49.17 5.90 34.65
C LYS A 96 -49.78 6.81 35.69
N LYS A 97 -49.36 8.07 35.74
CA LYS A 97 -49.98 9.06 36.62
C LYS A 97 -51.44 9.32 36.23
N ASN A 98 -51.71 9.54 34.94
CA ASN A 98 -53.06 9.70 34.42
C ASN A 98 -53.95 8.50 34.74
N TYR A 99 -53.39 7.27 34.61
CA TYR A 99 -54.11 6.04 34.97
C TYR A 99 -54.42 5.97 36.46
N ALA A 100 -53.47 6.32 37.32
CA ALA A 100 -53.69 6.33 38.77
C ALA A 100 -54.72 7.39 39.19
N ASP A 101 -54.67 8.56 38.52
CA ASP A 101 -55.67 9.63 38.78
C ASP A 101 -57.05 9.23 38.27
N LEU A 102 -57.12 8.53 37.13
CA LEU A 102 -58.36 7.99 36.60
C LEU A 102 -59.01 6.92 37.52
N ASN A 103 -58.15 6.01 38.03
CA ASN A 103 -58.66 5.01 39.01
C ASN A 103 -59.19 5.66 40.28
N ARG A 104 -58.55 6.75 40.77
CA ARG A 104 -59.08 7.50 41.92
C ARG A 104 -60.40 8.15 41.59
N GLN A 105 -60.54 8.73 40.42
CA GLN A 105 -61.81 9.32 39.93
C GLN A 105 -62.87 8.21 39.77
N TYR A 106 -62.50 7.06 39.26
CA TYR A 106 -63.39 5.91 39.10
C TYR A 106 -63.89 5.42 40.46
N GLU A 107 -62.99 5.23 41.44
CA GLU A 107 -63.35 4.84 42.82
C GLU A 107 -64.25 5.92 43.49
N TYR A 108 -63.94 7.19 43.27
CA TYR A 108 -64.76 8.31 43.76
C TYR A 108 -66.16 8.30 43.14
N LEU A 109 -66.24 8.03 41.84
CA LEU A 109 -67.52 8.00 41.11
C LEU A 109 -68.31 6.74 41.36
N LEU A 110 -67.68 5.58 41.55
CA LEU A 110 -68.33 4.37 42.04
C LEU A 110 -69.03 4.56 43.37
N ASN A 111 -68.42 5.41 44.19
CA ASN A 111 -68.99 5.69 45.51
C ASN A 111 -70.10 6.74 45.49
N ASN A 112 -70.12 7.61 44.43
CA ASN A 112 -70.96 8.82 44.50
C ASN A 112 -72.17 8.89 43.53
N ASN A 113 -72.20 8.17 42.37
CA ASN A 113 -73.37 8.31 41.49
C ASN A 113 -73.42 7.34 40.29
N SER A 114 -74.51 6.57 40.18
CA SER A 114 -74.70 5.50 39.18
C SER A 114 -74.82 6.03 37.71
N THR A 115 -75.22 7.24 37.51
CA THR A 115 -75.40 7.86 36.18
C THR A 115 -74.07 8.36 35.59
N MET A 116 -73.19 8.83 36.41
CA MET A 116 -71.83 9.25 35.95
C MET A 116 -70.92 8.06 35.64
N LEU A 117 -71.20 6.90 36.18
CA LEU A 117 -70.47 5.64 35.96
C LEU A 117 -70.46 5.24 34.48
N ALA A 118 -71.61 5.37 33.78
CA ALA A 118 -71.73 4.94 32.40
C ALA A 118 -70.86 5.79 31.41
N ASP A 119 -70.82 7.08 31.63
CA ASP A 119 -70.02 7.99 30.77
C ASP A 119 -68.53 7.92 31.09
N ASN A 120 -68.21 7.74 32.38
CA ASN A 120 -66.82 7.56 32.80
C ASN A 120 -66.26 6.16 32.43
N ALA A 121 -67.14 5.10 32.46
CA ALA A 121 -66.74 3.79 31.95
C ALA A 121 -66.34 3.83 30.47
N ARG A 122 -67.02 4.68 29.66
CA ARG A 122 -66.68 4.87 28.24
C ARG A 122 -65.33 5.58 28.05
N GLN A 123 -65.09 6.62 28.87
CA GLN A 123 -63.79 7.34 28.83
C GLN A 123 -62.64 6.49 29.34
N ASN A 124 -62.88 5.70 30.41
CA ASN A 124 -61.85 4.74 30.91
C ASN A 124 -61.50 3.67 29.88
N LYS A 125 -62.51 3.14 29.16
CA LYS A 125 -62.27 2.17 28.11
C LYS A 125 -61.42 2.77 27.00
N ALA A 126 -61.71 3.98 26.53
CA ALA A 126 -60.93 4.66 25.52
C ALA A 126 -59.48 4.97 25.97
N LEU A 127 -59.30 5.26 27.29
CA LEU A 127 -57.98 5.50 27.85
C LEU A 127 -57.16 4.21 28.00
N LEU A 128 -57.84 3.12 28.37
CA LEU A 128 -57.21 1.78 28.43
C LEU A 128 -56.77 1.31 27.03
N GLU A 129 -57.67 1.47 26.03
CA GLU A 129 -57.31 1.17 24.63
C GLU A 129 -56.10 2.03 24.15
N ARG A 130 -56.03 3.26 24.59
CA ARG A 130 -54.89 4.12 24.27
C ARG A 130 -53.63 3.76 25.04
N LEU A 131 -53.75 3.28 26.29
CA LEU A 131 -52.65 2.76 27.08
C LEU A 131 -52.08 1.47 26.46
N GLU A 132 -52.96 0.54 26.06
CA GLU A 132 -52.53 -0.68 25.34
C GLU A 132 -51.82 -0.34 24.02
N ALA A 133 -52.37 0.57 23.23
CA ALA A 133 -51.75 1.00 21.99
C ALA A 133 -50.37 1.65 22.21
N LEU A 134 -50.21 2.41 23.29
CA LEU A 134 -48.90 3.04 23.61
C LEU A 134 -47.90 2.04 24.19
N GLN A 135 -48.38 1.01 24.91
CA GLN A 135 -47.53 -0.10 25.35
C GLN A 135 -47.00 -0.90 24.15
N GLU A 136 -47.88 -1.22 23.19
CA GLU A 136 -47.48 -1.89 21.93
C GLU A 136 -46.48 -1.05 21.12
N GLU A 137 -46.71 0.27 21.03
CA GLU A 137 -45.76 1.15 20.36
C GLU A 137 -44.38 1.19 21.07
N LEU A 138 -44.41 1.15 22.43
CA LEU A 138 -43.19 1.11 23.23
C LEU A 138 -42.40 -0.18 22.99
N GLU A 139 -43.10 -1.33 23.01
CA GLU A 139 -42.49 -2.64 22.77
C GLU A 139 -41.84 -2.72 21.39
N ILE A 140 -42.55 -2.22 20.35
CA ILE A 140 -41.98 -2.12 18.98
C ILE A 140 -40.71 -1.25 18.95
N LYS A 141 -40.73 -0.14 19.68
CA LYS A 141 -39.55 0.76 19.72
C LYS A 141 -38.39 0.17 20.51
N GLU A 142 -38.68 -0.52 21.61
CA GLU A 142 -37.67 -1.24 22.40
C GLU A 142 -37.02 -2.36 21.59
N ASP A 143 -37.78 -3.13 20.82
CA ASP A 143 -37.28 -4.17 19.92
C ASP A 143 -36.41 -3.54 18.80
N SER A 144 -36.89 -2.46 18.24
CA SER A 144 -36.12 -1.71 17.23
C SER A 144 -34.78 -1.19 17.79
N LEU A 145 -34.82 -0.60 19.00
CA LEU A 145 -33.63 -0.11 19.69
C LEU A 145 -32.64 -1.24 20.00
N SER A 146 -33.18 -2.39 20.51
CA SER A 146 -32.37 -3.58 20.78
C SER A 146 -31.65 -4.06 19.49
N THR A 147 -32.40 -4.13 18.39
CA THR A 147 -31.87 -4.54 17.08
C THR A 147 -30.76 -3.59 16.59
N GLU A 148 -30.98 -2.27 16.69
CA GLU A 148 -29.96 -1.30 16.27
C GLU A 148 -28.75 -1.28 17.20
N THR A 149 -28.95 -1.51 18.50
CA THR A 149 -27.86 -1.66 19.46
C THR A 149 -26.99 -2.89 19.15
N ALA A 150 -27.63 -4.01 18.79
CA ALA A 150 -26.90 -5.20 18.35
C ALA A 150 -26.11 -4.95 17.06
N LYS A 151 -26.71 -4.27 16.07
CA LYS A 151 -26.00 -3.87 14.84
C LYS A 151 -24.81 -2.97 15.13
N LEU A 152 -24.99 -1.99 16.03
CA LEU A 152 -23.91 -1.09 16.44
C LEU A 152 -22.75 -1.86 17.06
N GLY A 153 -23.04 -2.85 17.92
CA GLY A 153 -22.02 -3.74 18.49
C GLY A 153 -21.24 -4.47 17.40
N LEU A 154 -21.94 -5.01 16.40
CA LEU A 154 -21.28 -5.67 15.26
C LEU A 154 -20.38 -4.72 14.46
N TYR A 155 -20.86 -3.49 14.21
CA TYR A 155 -20.04 -2.50 13.50
C TYR A 155 -18.82 -2.04 14.32
N GLN A 156 -18.95 -1.92 15.64
CA GLN A 156 -17.84 -1.62 16.52
C GLN A 156 -16.79 -2.73 16.50
N ASP A 157 -17.20 -3.98 16.56
CA ASP A 157 -16.30 -5.14 16.48
C ASP A 157 -15.60 -5.20 15.11
N GLU A 158 -16.34 -4.95 14.04
CA GLU A 158 -15.77 -4.92 12.68
C GLU A 158 -14.75 -3.78 12.55
N LEU A 159 -15.07 -2.58 13.02
CA LEU A 159 -14.17 -1.44 13.03
C LEU A 159 -12.90 -1.74 13.83
N TYR A 160 -13.04 -2.31 15.02
CA TYR A 160 -11.91 -2.69 15.86
C TYR A 160 -10.98 -3.69 15.13
N LYS A 161 -11.56 -4.73 14.52
CA LYS A 161 -10.79 -5.71 13.73
C LYS A 161 -10.06 -5.06 12.56
N LYS A 162 -10.74 -4.20 11.78
CA LYS A 162 -10.14 -3.49 10.65
C LYS A 162 -9.04 -2.52 11.10
N SER A 163 -9.26 -1.80 12.20
CA SER A 163 -8.25 -0.89 12.76
C SER A 163 -7.00 -1.64 13.23
N LYS A 164 -7.19 -2.77 13.93
CA LYS A 164 -6.07 -3.62 14.35
C LYS A 164 -5.29 -4.15 13.14
N ARG A 165 -6.01 -4.60 12.11
CA ARG A 165 -5.41 -5.10 10.87
C ARG A 165 -4.62 -4.01 10.14
N LEU A 166 -5.15 -2.77 10.11
CA LEU A 166 -4.44 -1.63 9.52
C LEU A 166 -3.09 -1.39 10.21
N VAL A 167 -3.08 -1.35 11.55
CA VAL A 167 -1.84 -1.16 12.33
C VAL A 167 -0.83 -2.29 12.05
N GLN A 168 -1.29 -3.52 11.96
CA GLN A 168 -0.42 -4.66 11.63
C GLN A 168 0.17 -4.52 10.20
N LEU A 169 -0.64 -4.12 9.23
CA LEU A 169 -0.18 -3.89 7.86
C LEU A 169 0.82 -2.74 7.77
N GLU A 170 0.57 -1.63 8.46
CA GLU A 170 1.51 -0.50 8.54
C GLU A 170 2.85 -0.93 9.15
N GLN A 171 2.81 -1.75 10.20
CA GLN A 171 4.03 -2.29 10.80
C GLN A 171 4.81 -3.17 9.81
N VAL A 172 4.15 -4.13 9.15
CA VAL A 172 4.80 -5.01 8.16
C VAL A 172 5.40 -4.19 7.01
N ILE A 173 4.66 -3.20 6.49
CA ILE A 173 5.17 -2.31 5.44
C ILE A 173 6.41 -1.55 5.91
N SER A 174 6.39 -1.01 7.13
CA SER A 174 7.51 -0.28 7.71
C SER A 174 8.75 -1.16 7.91
N GLU A 175 8.55 -2.39 8.38
CA GLU A 175 9.63 -3.38 8.55
C GLU A 175 10.24 -3.74 7.19
N GLN A 176 9.42 -4.04 6.19
CA GLN A 176 9.87 -4.34 4.83
C GLN A 176 10.61 -3.15 4.20
N ASP A 177 10.11 -1.93 4.42
CA ASP A 177 10.76 -0.71 3.92
C ASP A 177 12.14 -0.53 4.54
N SER A 178 12.28 -0.85 5.83
CA SER A 178 13.54 -0.82 6.56
C SER A 178 14.53 -1.87 6.04
N ILE A 179 14.08 -3.11 5.81
CA ILE A 179 14.88 -4.17 5.22
C ILE A 179 15.38 -3.75 3.83
N MET A 180 14.51 -3.23 2.99
CA MET A 180 14.88 -2.82 1.64
C MET A 180 15.84 -1.62 1.61
N ASN A 181 15.74 -0.69 2.58
CA ASN A 181 16.72 0.38 2.77
C ASN A 181 18.10 -0.18 3.15
N TYR A 182 18.12 -1.13 4.06
CA TYR A 182 19.36 -1.82 4.45
C TYR A 182 20.01 -2.53 3.27
N VAL A 183 19.23 -3.31 2.52
CA VAL A 183 19.69 -4.01 1.30
C VAL A 183 20.20 -3.04 0.26
N GLN A 184 19.47 -1.95 -0.01
CA GLN A 184 19.94 -0.91 -0.93
C GLN A 184 21.30 -0.34 -0.51
N THR A 185 21.47 -0.01 0.76
CA THR A 185 22.73 0.53 1.30
C THR A 185 23.87 -0.47 1.17
N LYS A 186 23.64 -1.73 1.46
CA LYS A 186 24.61 -2.81 1.30
C LYS A 186 25.03 -2.99 -0.16
N LEU A 187 24.05 -2.98 -1.07
CA LEU A 187 24.32 -3.10 -2.51
C LEU A 187 25.10 -1.89 -3.03
N SER A 188 24.72 -0.67 -2.67
CA SER A 188 25.46 0.53 -3.06
C SER A 188 26.91 0.47 -2.59
N SER A 189 27.14 -0.02 -1.38
CA SER A 189 28.51 -0.22 -0.85
C SER A 189 29.28 -1.30 -1.61
N ALA A 190 28.67 -2.46 -1.84
CA ALA A 190 29.31 -3.59 -2.53
C ALA A 190 29.57 -3.34 -4.02
N LEU A 191 28.76 -2.48 -4.65
CA LEU A 191 28.79 -2.18 -6.08
C LEU A 191 29.30 -0.77 -6.40
N MET A 192 29.83 -0.03 -5.41
CA MET A 192 30.32 1.35 -5.56
C MET A 192 31.30 1.52 -6.73
N GLY A 193 32.14 0.51 -6.98
CA GLY A 193 33.10 0.52 -8.11
C GLY A 193 32.45 0.49 -9.50
N PHE A 194 31.19 0.11 -9.59
CA PHE A 194 30.41 -0.05 -10.84
C PHE A 194 29.33 1.03 -10.98
N GLU A 195 28.92 1.66 -9.89
CA GLU A 195 27.87 2.69 -9.88
C GLU A 195 28.26 3.87 -10.78
N GLY A 196 27.34 4.34 -11.61
CA GLY A 196 27.60 5.36 -12.63
C GLY A 196 28.43 4.89 -13.84
N LYS A 197 28.86 3.63 -13.88
CA LYS A 197 29.59 2.99 -15.00
C LYS A 197 28.77 1.88 -15.67
N GLY A 198 27.47 2.12 -15.83
CA GLY A 198 26.49 1.19 -16.39
C GLY A 198 25.79 0.34 -15.33
N LEU A 199 25.89 0.72 -14.04
CA LEU A 199 25.11 0.17 -12.95
C LEU A 199 24.45 1.31 -12.16
N THR A 200 23.15 1.15 -11.87
CA THR A 200 22.40 2.01 -10.96
C THR A 200 21.61 1.18 -9.95
N ILE A 201 21.47 1.71 -8.74
CA ILE A 201 20.70 1.08 -7.66
C ILE A 201 19.65 2.07 -7.19
N GLU A 202 18.39 1.70 -7.31
CA GLU A 202 17.27 2.55 -6.91
C GLU A 202 16.25 1.77 -6.11
N LYS A 203 15.67 2.42 -5.10
CA LYS A 203 14.52 1.89 -4.39
C LYS A 203 13.25 2.57 -4.87
N ARG A 204 12.26 1.79 -5.25
CA ARG A 204 10.92 2.25 -5.61
C ARG A 204 9.88 1.18 -5.31
N ASN A 205 8.73 1.62 -4.79
CA ASN A 205 7.60 0.74 -4.45
C ASN A 205 7.98 -0.42 -3.53
N GLY A 206 8.82 -0.18 -2.50
CA GLY A 206 9.25 -1.21 -1.55
C GLY A 206 10.20 -2.27 -2.12
N LYS A 207 10.70 -2.11 -3.35
CA LYS A 207 11.69 -2.99 -3.99
C LYS A 207 12.96 -2.27 -4.31
N VAL A 208 14.07 -2.98 -4.37
CA VAL A 208 15.35 -2.46 -4.85
C VAL A 208 15.60 -2.98 -6.26
N TYR A 209 15.91 -2.05 -7.15
CA TYR A 209 16.25 -2.32 -8.55
C TYR A 209 17.74 -2.10 -8.75
N VAL A 210 18.44 -3.15 -9.15
CA VAL A 210 19.81 -3.07 -9.64
C VAL A 210 19.77 -3.16 -11.16
N SER A 211 19.93 -2.05 -11.84
CA SER A 211 19.91 -1.98 -13.29
C SER A 211 21.34 -2.03 -13.82
N LEU A 212 21.59 -2.96 -14.72
CA LEU A 212 22.89 -3.15 -15.35
C LEU A 212 22.76 -2.99 -16.87
N GLU A 213 23.46 -2.02 -17.41
CA GLU A 213 23.52 -1.85 -18.84
C GLU A 213 24.09 -3.08 -19.54
N ASN A 214 23.55 -3.38 -20.70
CA ASN A 214 23.99 -4.51 -21.50
C ASN A 214 25.48 -4.50 -21.81
N SER A 215 26.03 -3.31 -22.04
CA SER A 215 27.45 -3.08 -22.35
C SER A 215 28.42 -3.50 -21.22
N LEU A 216 27.95 -3.47 -19.98
CA LEU A 216 28.70 -3.96 -18.81
C LEU A 216 28.72 -5.49 -18.79
N LEU A 217 27.59 -6.11 -19.08
CA LEU A 217 27.41 -7.55 -18.88
C LEU A 217 27.79 -8.39 -20.10
N PHE A 218 27.50 -7.96 -21.33
CA PHE A 218 27.59 -8.80 -22.51
C PHE A 218 28.28 -8.11 -23.70
N ALA A 219 28.90 -8.87 -24.56
CA ALA A 219 29.27 -8.38 -25.89
C ALA A 219 28.01 -8.17 -26.77
N SER A 220 28.15 -7.43 -27.85
CA SER A 220 27.06 -7.18 -28.80
C SER A 220 26.47 -8.48 -29.34
N GLY A 221 25.15 -8.63 -29.23
CA GLY A 221 24.44 -9.83 -29.69
C GLY A 221 24.67 -11.09 -28.83
N SER A 222 25.52 -11.02 -27.79
CA SER A 222 25.84 -12.14 -26.92
C SER A 222 24.93 -12.18 -25.68
N TRP A 223 24.85 -13.34 -25.07
CA TRP A 223 24.30 -13.60 -23.74
C TRP A 223 25.37 -14.19 -22.78
N GLU A 224 26.60 -14.31 -23.23
CA GLU A 224 27.73 -14.68 -22.37
C GLU A 224 28.19 -13.49 -21.55
N VAL A 225 28.26 -13.65 -20.23
CA VAL A 225 28.61 -12.57 -19.32
C VAL A 225 30.11 -12.28 -19.36
N SER A 226 30.46 -11.03 -19.51
CA SER A 226 31.84 -10.56 -19.51
C SER A 226 32.51 -10.73 -18.13
N SER A 227 33.85 -10.74 -18.10
CA SER A 227 34.59 -10.79 -16.83
C SER A 227 34.25 -9.65 -15.87
N LYS A 228 33.97 -8.44 -16.38
CA LYS A 228 33.54 -7.29 -15.57
C LYS A 228 32.13 -7.49 -15.04
N GLY A 229 31.23 -7.99 -15.89
CA GLY A 229 29.88 -8.33 -15.50
C GLY A 229 29.87 -9.40 -14.41
N LYS A 230 30.70 -10.43 -14.57
CA LYS A 230 30.83 -11.49 -13.58
C LYS A 230 31.26 -10.94 -12.21
N MET A 231 32.26 -10.07 -12.16
CA MET A 231 32.69 -9.44 -10.89
C MET A 231 31.58 -8.66 -10.22
N ALA A 232 30.75 -7.93 -10.98
CA ALA A 232 29.62 -7.18 -10.43
C ALA A 232 28.54 -8.15 -9.88
N LEU A 233 28.23 -9.22 -10.61
CA LEU A 233 27.29 -10.25 -10.21
C LEU A 233 27.79 -11.05 -8.99
N ASP A 234 29.08 -11.35 -8.91
CA ASP A 234 29.71 -12.01 -7.76
C ASP A 234 29.62 -11.14 -6.48
N ASN A 235 29.73 -9.82 -6.60
CA ASN A 235 29.51 -8.93 -5.46
C ASN A 235 28.03 -8.85 -5.06
N LEU A 236 27.13 -8.87 -6.03
CA LEU A 236 25.71 -8.92 -5.78
C LEU A 236 25.29 -10.23 -5.12
N SER A 237 25.80 -11.39 -5.60
CA SER A 237 25.46 -12.69 -5.05
C SER A 237 25.83 -12.81 -3.56
N LYS A 238 26.96 -12.22 -3.15
CA LYS A 238 27.35 -12.19 -1.72
C LYS A 238 26.30 -11.45 -0.88
N VAL A 239 25.83 -10.27 -1.34
CA VAL A 239 24.78 -9.53 -0.62
C VAL A 239 23.46 -10.32 -0.59
N LEU A 240 23.13 -11.01 -1.67
CA LEU A 240 21.94 -11.88 -1.73
C LEU A 240 22.06 -13.07 -0.79
N GLY A 241 23.25 -13.69 -0.72
CA GLY A 241 23.51 -14.79 0.19
C GLY A 241 23.43 -14.39 1.67
N GLU A 242 23.70 -13.12 2.01
CA GLU A 242 23.51 -12.57 3.35
C GLU A 242 22.03 -12.28 3.68
N ASN A 243 21.14 -12.28 2.67
CA ASN A 243 19.73 -11.91 2.80
C ASN A 243 18.84 -12.97 2.12
N PRO A 244 18.72 -14.17 2.69
CA PRO A 244 18.05 -15.32 2.06
C PRO A 244 16.54 -15.14 1.86
N ASP A 245 15.90 -14.23 2.61
CA ASP A 245 14.46 -13.94 2.52
C ASP A 245 14.10 -13.00 1.37
N ILE A 246 15.07 -12.57 0.57
CA ILE A 246 14.84 -11.71 -0.59
C ILE A 246 14.51 -12.57 -1.82
N LYS A 247 13.36 -12.31 -2.42
CA LYS A 247 13.00 -12.84 -3.74
C LYS A 247 13.67 -12.00 -4.83
N VAL A 248 14.27 -12.65 -5.79
CA VAL A 248 15.06 -12.03 -6.86
C VAL A 248 14.41 -12.33 -8.21
N LEU A 249 14.02 -11.30 -8.93
CA LEU A 249 13.58 -11.41 -10.32
C LEU A 249 14.60 -10.73 -11.23
N VAL A 250 15.16 -11.47 -12.15
CA VAL A 250 16.09 -10.99 -13.16
C VAL A 250 15.34 -10.80 -14.48
N GLU A 251 15.17 -9.54 -14.90
CA GLU A 251 14.50 -9.22 -16.14
C GLU A 251 15.49 -8.74 -17.21
N GLY A 252 15.43 -9.37 -18.38
CA GLY A 252 16.17 -8.95 -19.56
C GLY A 252 15.35 -8.03 -20.45
N HIS A 253 15.95 -6.92 -20.89
CA HIS A 253 15.34 -5.94 -21.80
C HIS A 253 16.20 -5.71 -23.02
N THR A 254 15.57 -5.41 -24.14
CA THR A 254 16.21 -5.02 -25.39
C THR A 254 15.72 -3.65 -25.84
N ASP A 255 16.33 -3.08 -26.85
CA ASP A 255 15.77 -1.99 -27.63
C ASP A 255 14.86 -2.54 -28.74
N THR A 256 14.32 -1.65 -29.56
CA THR A 256 13.43 -2.01 -30.70
C THR A 256 14.18 -2.52 -31.94
N ASP A 257 15.53 -2.49 -31.94
CA ASP A 257 16.29 -3.06 -33.06
C ASP A 257 16.08 -4.59 -33.11
N ALA A 258 15.65 -5.07 -34.28
CA ALA A 258 15.34 -6.49 -34.43
C ALA A 258 16.61 -7.33 -34.27
N TYR A 259 16.66 -8.17 -33.26
CA TYR A 259 17.68 -9.19 -33.14
C TYR A 259 17.40 -10.30 -34.17
N ARG A 260 18.39 -10.61 -34.99
CA ARG A 260 18.35 -11.70 -35.97
C ARG A 260 19.49 -12.64 -35.69
N GLY A 261 19.30 -13.55 -34.77
CA GLY A 261 20.29 -14.57 -34.41
C GLY A 261 20.21 -15.79 -35.33
N SER A 262 21.29 -16.54 -35.37
CA SER A 262 21.33 -17.88 -35.97
C SER A 262 21.28 -18.93 -34.85
N GLY A 263 20.35 -19.89 -34.91
CA GLY A 263 20.25 -20.96 -33.93
C GLY A 263 19.01 -20.90 -33.03
N GLN A 264 19.17 -21.16 -31.73
CA GLN A 264 18.07 -21.25 -30.79
C GLN A 264 17.50 -19.88 -30.36
N VAL A 265 18.33 -18.84 -30.37
CA VAL A 265 17.95 -17.46 -30.05
C VAL A 265 17.62 -16.75 -31.35
N LYS A 266 16.36 -16.46 -31.60
CA LYS A 266 15.85 -15.97 -32.88
C LYS A 266 15.52 -14.49 -32.87
N ASP A 267 14.97 -14.00 -31.77
CA ASP A 267 14.43 -12.65 -31.64
C ASP A 267 14.79 -11.98 -30.28
N ASN A 268 14.24 -10.81 -30.08
CA ASN A 268 14.45 -10.04 -28.86
C ASN A 268 13.86 -10.70 -27.61
N TRP A 269 12.82 -11.51 -27.76
CA TRP A 269 12.28 -12.29 -26.65
C TRP A 269 13.27 -13.35 -26.19
N ASP A 270 13.73 -14.18 -27.12
CA ASP A 270 14.71 -15.22 -26.82
C ASP A 270 15.98 -14.60 -26.22
N LEU A 271 16.47 -13.53 -26.81
CA LEU A 271 17.69 -12.84 -26.35
C LEU A 271 17.55 -12.30 -24.93
N SER A 272 16.41 -11.67 -24.62
CA SER A 272 16.15 -11.11 -23.29
C SER A 272 16.07 -12.19 -22.22
N VAL A 273 15.38 -13.30 -22.50
CA VAL A 273 15.30 -14.45 -21.59
C VAL A 273 16.66 -15.11 -21.41
N MET A 274 17.41 -15.33 -22.51
CA MET A 274 18.72 -15.99 -22.43
C MET A 274 19.72 -15.16 -21.60
N ARG A 275 19.70 -13.84 -21.74
CA ARG A 275 20.54 -12.95 -20.95
C ARG A 275 20.15 -12.98 -19.45
N ALA A 276 18.87 -12.92 -19.15
CA ALA A 276 18.39 -13.05 -17.77
C ALA A 276 18.82 -14.41 -17.17
N THR A 277 18.67 -15.48 -17.92
CA THR A 277 19.08 -16.83 -17.50
C THR A 277 20.59 -16.93 -17.26
N SER A 278 21.40 -16.28 -18.10
CA SER A 278 22.86 -16.25 -17.92
C SER A 278 23.26 -15.54 -16.61
N VAL A 279 22.55 -14.46 -16.28
CA VAL A 279 22.75 -13.75 -15.00
C VAL A 279 22.31 -14.61 -13.83
N VAL A 280 21.14 -15.24 -13.89
CA VAL A 280 20.64 -16.13 -12.83
C VAL A 280 21.65 -17.26 -12.56
N LYS A 281 22.20 -17.88 -13.59
CA LYS A 281 23.21 -18.94 -13.43
C LYS A 281 24.43 -18.47 -12.63
N ILE A 282 24.91 -17.26 -12.89
CA ILE A 282 26.06 -16.70 -12.16
C ILE A 282 25.66 -16.38 -10.71
N LEU A 283 24.50 -15.73 -10.49
CA LEU A 283 24.05 -15.41 -9.13
C LEU A 283 23.88 -16.67 -8.27
N THR A 284 23.47 -17.79 -8.88
CA THR A 284 23.27 -19.09 -8.20
C THR A 284 24.53 -19.95 -8.14
N GLU A 285 25.68 -19.51 -8.68
CA GLU A 285 26.99 -20.15 -8.42
C GLU A 285 27.40 -20.02 -6.94
N ASP A 286 26.95 -18.91 -6.28
CA ASP A 286 27.14 -18.79 -4.84
C ASP A 286 26.11 -19.68 -4.11
N LYS A 287 26.61 -20.61 -3.32
CA LYS A 287 25.82 -21.60 -2.59
C LYS A 287 24.92 -21.00 -1.51
N ASN A 288 25.21 -19.76 -1.09
CA ASN A 288 24.41 -19.04 -0.11
C ASN A 288 23.15 -18.40 -0.75
N VAL A 289 23.12 -18.26 -2.07
CA VAL A 289 21.95 -17.77 -2.80
C VAL A 289 20.96 -18.92 -2.98
N ILE A 290 19.76 -18.73 -2.42
CA ILE A 290 18.68 -19.72 -2.53
C ILE A 290 18.12 -19.69 -3.95
N GLY A 291 18.45 -20.67 -4.77
CA GLY A 291 18.03 -20.73 -6.18
C GLY A 291 16.51 -20.71 -6.36
N ALA A 292 15.73 -21.23 -5.41
CA ALA A 292 14.26 -21.17 -5.45
C ALA A 292 13.71 -19.73 -5.35
N ASN A 293 14.49 -18.81 -4.81
CA ASN A 293 14.13 -17.41 -4.69
C ASN A 293 14.53 -16.57 -5.92
N VAL A 294 15.21 -17.17 -6.91
CA VAL A 294 15.71 -16.45 -8.08
C VAL A 294 14.95 -16.87 -9.33
N THR A 295 14.38 -15.89 -10.01
CA THR A 295 13.60 -16.12 -11.24
C THR A 295 14.20 -15.33 -12.40
N ALA A 296 14.26 -15.94 -13.58
CA ALA A 296 14.64 -15.28 -14.83
C ALA A 296 13.40 -14.93 -15.67
N ALA A 297 13.34 -13.74 -16.22
CA ALA A 297 12.29 -13.30 -17.12
C ALA A 297 12.85 -12.47 -18.29
N GLY A 298 12.15 -12.49 -19.42
CA GLY A 298 12.43 -11.61 -20.56
C GLY A 298 11.26 -10.65 -20.77
N LYS A 299 11.58 -9.42 -21.13
CA LYS A 299 10.59 -8.35 -21.45
C LYS A 299 10.74 -7.84 -22.88
N SER A 300 11.72 -8.36 -23.64
CA SER A 300 11.99 -7.89 -24.98
C SER A 300 12.15 -6.33 -24.98
N PHE A 301 11.59 -5.64 -25.95
CA PHE A 301 11.57 -4.18 -26.05
C PHE A 301 10.29 -3.52 -25.50
N LEU A 302 9.41 -4.28 -24.83
CA LEU A 302 8.06 -3.82 -24.47
C LEU A 302 8.02 -2.87 -23.26
N VAL A 303 9.10 -2.79 -22.49
CA VAL A 303 9.17 -1.92 -21.31
C VAL A 303 10.38 -0.99 -21.43
N PRO A 304 10.32 -0.01 -22.34
CA PRO A 304 11.40 0.95 -22.50
C PRO A 304 11.42 1.96 -21.33
N ILE A 305 12.61 2.39 -20.95
CA ILE A 305 12.81 3.46 -19.95
C ILE A 305 13.26 4.78 -20.60
N ALA A 306 13.63 4.72 -21.88
CA ALA A 306 14.00 5.87 -22.69
C ALA A 306 13.45 5.72 -24.12
N THR A 307 13.48 6.80 -24.91
CA THR A 307 13.08 6.72 -26.32
C THR A 307 14.01 5.77 -27.10
N ASN A 308 13.44 5.01 -28.02
CA ASN A 308 14.21 4.18 -28.95
C ASN A 308 14.68 4.92 -30.23
N ASP A 309 14.47 6.25 -30.29
CA ASP A 309 14.85 7.05 -31.46
C ASP A 309 16.31 7.51 -31.40
N THR A 310 16.93 7.48 -30.23
CA THR A 310 18.32 7.86 -30.02
C THR A 310 19.20 6.66 -29.69
N LYS A 311 20.50 6.77 -29.97
CA LYS A 311 21.47 5.71 -29.61
C LYS A 311 21.57 5.54 -28.09
N GLU A 312 21.53 6.64 -27.37
CA GLU A 312 21.58 6.70 -25.90
C GLU A 312 20.34 6.05 -25.28
N GLY A 313 19.15 6.36 -25.81
CA GLY A 313 17.90 5.77 -25.32
C GLY A 313 17.83 4.28 -25.60
N LYS A 314 18.23 3.83 -26.79
CA LYS A 314 18.38 2.39 -27.09
C LYS A 314 19.38 1.72 -26.15
N ALA A 315 20.51 2.35 -25.85
CA ALA A 315 21.50 1.83 -24.91
C ALA A 315 20.91 1.66 -23.51
N ALA A 316 20.16 2.64 -23.02
CA ALA A 316 19.45 2.56 -21.75
C ALA A 316 18.39 1.43 -21.72
N ASN A 317 17.68 1.24 -22.85
CA ASN A 317 16.68 0.18 -22.96
C ASN A 317 17.30 -1.22 -22.97
N ARG A 318 18.50 -1.39 -23.52
CA ARG A 318 19.26 -2.65 -23.47
C ARG A 318 19.88 -2.83 -22.08
N ARG A 319 19.18 -3.45 -21.18
CA ARG A 319 19.56 -3.61 -19.77
C ARG A 319 19.13 -4.96 -19.19
N ILE A 320 19.73 -5.32 -18.11
CA ILE A 320 19.22 -6.33 -17.17
C ILE A 320 18.78 -5.61 -15.89
N GLU A 321 17.58 -5.85 -15.43
CA GLU A 321 17.10 -5.41 -14.13
C GLU A 321 17.06 -6.59 -13.16
N ILE A 322 17.76 -6.47 -12.05
CA ILE A 322 17.65 -7.41 -10.95
C ILE A 322 16.81 -6.76 -9.87
N ILE A 323 15.61 -7.30 -9.70
CA ILE A 323 14.56 -6.75 -8.84
C ILE A 323 14.54 -7.55 -7.56
N LEU A 324 14.84 -6.87 -6.47
CA LEU A 324 14.84 -7.45 -5.14
C LEU A 324 13.55 -7.09 -4.44
N THR A 325 12.82 -8.10 -4.03
CA THR A 325 11.53 -7.98 -3.36
C THR A 325 11.62 -8.65 -1.99
N PRO A 326 11.17 -8.00 -0.91
CA PRO A 326 11.07 -8.70 0.37
C PRO A 326 10.05 -9.83 0.28
N ASP A 327 10.20 -10.85 1.11
CA ASP A 327 9.17 -11.88 1.22
C ASP A 327 7.89 -11.27 1.82
N LEU A 328 6.78 -11.48 1.14
CA LEU A 328 5.47 -10.94 1.51
C LEU A 328 4.56 -12.00 2.16
N GLU A 329 5.08 -13.19 2.47
CA GLU A 329 4.25 -14.26 3.06
C GLU A 329 3.56 -13.78 4.34
N GLY A 330 4.27 -13.08 5.23
CA GLY A 330 3.68 -12.48 6.43
C GLY A 330 2.61 -11.41 6.19
N LEU A 331 2.52 -10.85 4.99
CA LEU A 331 1.46 -9.91 4.62
C LEU A 331 0.15 -10.64 4.33
N TYR A 332 0.21 -11.84 3.76
CA TYR A 332 -0.97 -12.66 3.49
C TYR A 332 -1.64 -13.11 4.79
N ASP A 333 -0.86 -13.49 5.81
CA ASP A 333 -1.37 -13.88 7.13
C ASP A 333 -2.14 -12.74 7.84
N VAL A 334 -1.82 -11.50 7.53
CA VAL A 334 -2.54 -10.33 8.06
C VAL A 334 -3.78 -10.00 7.23
N VAL A 335 -3.79 -10.36 5.93
CA VAL A 335 -4.90 -10.03 5.01
C VAL A 335 -6.01 -11.08 5.06
N GLU A 336 -5.74 -12.33 5.36
CA GLU A 336 -6.75 -13.36 5.62
C GLU A 336 -7.36 -13.22 7.01
#